data_02a7474512677c4c112e7ba877b9fe94
#
_entry.id   02a7474512677c4c112e7ba877b9fe94
#
_cell.length_a   1.000
_cell.length_b   1.000
_cell.length_c   1.000
_cell.angle_alpha   90.00
_cell.angle_beta   90.00
_cell.angle_gamma   90.00
#
_symmetry.space_group_name_H-M   'P 1'
#
loop_
_entity.id
_entity.type
_entity.pdbx_description
1 polymer ?
#
loop_
_entity_poly.entity_id
_entity_poly.type
_entity_poly.pdbx_seq_one_letter_code
_entity_poly.pdbx_strand_id
1 'polypeptide(L)'
;MKVQYKTIKSSILKKLFIKVCRIFDFEIIDQGNLHLPVIDKKSPKILSKIGDQSLVLPMGKVKITRKVKSLDIILRTCASVNMLSQSKKRIFKSTKDQYSLKTLISLINSINNNKKIFENIKLKLTIIDHNSEKKIIHKFKKILKKQFFKSEIKSLNIDFYKKKIKKINQQGKEVTQNQISNMSNINQSLNLGKNCDDLVYFVEDDYVHKIDAIEEMLFAYEKISTQTRKELILCPADYPYLYTKLKNSKILLGNKYHWRTIEESLCTFLTSKKIINKHFKKFTSACEYEHFPFEKPFHQIYKKELCISPMPAIAVHYTNINSIYGLSPFIDYKKLWKNNKL
;
A
#
# COMPACT_ATOMS: atom_id res chain seq x y z
N MET A 1 16.67 -25.23 36.05
CA MET A 1 15.46 -26.06 35.91
C MET A 1 15.11 -26.12 34.43
N LYS A 2 15.39 -27.23 33.73
CA LYS A 2 15.02 -27.40 32.32
C LYS A 2 13.56 -27.85 32.27
N VAL A 3 12.66 -26.98 31.92
CA VAL A 3 11.28 -27.35 31.61
C VAL A 3 11.29 -28.05 30.24
N GLN A 4 11.28 -29.36 30.22
CA GLN A 4 11.04 -30.14 29.02
C GLN A 4 9.54 -30.10 28.72
N TYR A 5 9.15 -29.28 27.77
CA TYR A 5 7.81 -29.36 27.22
C TYR A 5 7.69 -30.63 26.37
N LYS A 6 7.04 -31.67 26.90
CA LYS A 6 6.58 -32.81 26.10
C LYS A 6 5.60 -32.27 25.06
N THR A 7 6.02 -32.21 23.81
CA THR A 7 5.12 -32.04 22.67
C THR A 7 4.16 -33.22 22.68
N ILE A 8 2.95 -33.03 23.19
CA ILE A 8 1.87 -34.02 23.07
C ILE A 8 1.54 -34.07 21.58
N LYS A 9 1.95 -35.17 20.90
CA LYS A 9 1.54 -35.42 19.53
C LYS A 9 0.01 -35.43 19.49
N SER A 10 -0.60 -34.40 18.89
CA SER A 10 -2.04 -34.38 18.72
C SER A 10 -2.48 -35.63 17.95
N SER A 11 -3.46 -36.36 18.45
CA SER A 11 -3.96 -37.58 17.78
C SER A 11 -4.47 -37.23 16.38
N ILE A 12 -4.33 -38.13 15.45
CA ILE A 12 -4.82 -37.98 14.06
C ILE A 12 -6.32 -37.66 14.06
N LEU A 13 -7.08 -38.32 14.95
CA LEU A 13 -8.53 -38.09 15.15
C LEU A 13 -8.83 -36.64 15.56
N LYS A 14 -8.04 -36.05 16.46
CA LYS A 14 -8.19 -34.64 16.89
C LYS A 14 -7.97 -33.68 15.74
N LYS A 15 -6.93 -33.93 14.92
CA LYS A 15 -6.64 -33.11 13.73
C LYS A 15 -7.76 -33.21 12.68
N LEU A 16 -8.30 -34.40 12.50
CA LEU A 16 -9.41 -34.66 11.57
C LEU A 16 -10.67 -33.93 12.04
N PHE A 17 -10.99 -34.03 13.34
CA PHE A 17 -12.14 -33.36 13.93
C PHE A 17 -12.06 -31.83 13.77
N ILE A 18 -10.91 -31.20 14.06
CA ILE A 18 -10.69 -29.77 13.84
C ILE A 18 -10.86 -29.40 12.36
N LYS A 19 -10.39 -30.27 11.45
CA LYS A 19 -10.53 -30.03 10.00
C LYS A 19 -12.00 -30.09 9.55
N VAL A 20 -12.78 -31.03 10.09
CA VAL A 20 -14.20 -31.12 9.81
C VAL A 20 -14.94 -29.89 10.34
N CYS A 21 -14.69 -29.49 11.58
CA CYS A 21 -15.30 -28.27 12.14
C CYS A 21 -15.03 -27.02 11.30
N ARG A 22 -13.83 -26.87 10.75
CA ARG A 22 -13.50 -25.76 9.85
C ARG A 22 -14.27 -25.76 8.52
N ILE A 23 -14.72 -26.93 8.06
CA ILE A 23 -15.59 -27.02 6.86
C ILE A 23 -16.97 -26.40 7.15
N PHE A 24 -17.40 -26.45 8.42
CA PHE A 24 -18.65 -25.84 8.88
C PHE A 24 -18.47 -24.46 9.49
N ASP A 25 -17.36 -23.77 9.21
CA ASP A 25 -17.01 -22.43 9.71
C ASP A 25 -16.83 -22.34 11.24
N PHE A 26 -16.63 -23.46 11.95
CA PHE A 26 -16.27 -23.48 13.36
C PHE A 26 -14.76 -23.55 13.53
N GLU A 27 -14.17 -22.64 14.33
CA GLU A 27 -12.77 -22.70 14.75
C GLU A 27 -12.68 -23.35 16.15
N ILE A 28 -12.09 -24.52 16.23
CA ILE A 28 -11.82 -25.21 17.51
C ILE A 28 -10.36 -25.00 17.87
N ILE A 29 -10.14 -24.43 19.05
CA ILE A 29 -8.81 -24.20 19.61
C ILE A 29 -8.49 -25.32 20.61
N ASP A 30 -7.41 -26.06 20.32
CA ASP A 30 -6.87 -27.03 21.26
C ASP A 30 -6.04 -26.31 22.34
N GLN A 31 -6.65 -26.04 23.47
CA GLN A 31 -5.99 -25.34 24.58
C GLN A 31 -4.75 -26.08 25.12
N GLY A 32 -4.71 -27.40 25.01
CA GLY A 32 -3.52 -28.19 25.40
C GLY A 32 -2.32 -28.02 24.48
N ASN A 33 -2.52 -27.47 23.28
CA ASN A 33 -1.48 -27.16 22.29
C ASN A 33 -1.29 -25.65 22.06
N LEU A 34 -1.86 -24.82 22.87
CA LEU A 34 -1.67 -23.37 22.88
C LEU A 34 -0.28 -23.05 23.49
N HIS A 35 0.77 -23.30 22.74
CA HIS A 35 2.11 -22.93 23.16
C HIS A 35 2.44 -21.58 22.56
N LEU A 36 2.59 -20.58 23.40
CA LEU A 36 3.27 -19.35 23.01
C LEU A 36 4.74 -19.71 22.75
N PRO A 37 5.31 -19.36 21.58
CA PRO A 37 6.71 -19.59 21.35
C PRO A 37 7.50 -18.77 22.37
N VAL A 38 8.26 -19.47 23.22
CA VAL A 38 9.15 -18.83 24.20
C VAL A 38 10.37 -18.32 23.45
N ILE A 39 10.63 -17.03 23.56
CA ILE A 39 11.85 -16.43 23.04
C ILE A 39 12.97 -16.83 24.00
N ASP A 40 13.79 -17.76 23.59
CA ASP A 40 15.01 -18.13 24.33
C ASP A 40 16.24 -17.34 23.84
N LYS A 41 17.39 -17.52 24.51
CA LYS A 41 18.64 -16.85 24.14
C LYS A 41 19.14 -17.20 22.71
N LYS A 42 18.63 -18.29 22.12
CA LYS A 42 18.97 -18.76 20.77
C LYS A 42 17.98 -18.31 19.72
N SER A 43 16.83 -17.76 20.15
CA SER A 43 15.83 -17.25 19.21
C SER A 43 16.38 -16.01 18.48
N PRO A 44 16.22 -15.93 17.16
CA PRO A 44 16.65 -14.75 16.44
C PRO A 44 15.89 -13.52 16.94
N LYS A 45 16.58 -12.38 17.09
CA LYS A 45 15.96 -11.11 17.51
C LYS A 45 14.85 -10.64 16.55
N ILE A 46 14.89 -11.14 15.32
CA ILE A 46 13.91 -10.84 14.28
C ILE A 46 12.94 -12.01 14.18
N LEU A 47 11.70 -11.80 14.59
CA LEU A 47 10.65 -12.83 14.59
C LEU A 47 10.13 -13.15 13.18
N SER A 48 10.28 -12.20 12.24
CA SER A 48 9.87 -12.39 10.85
C SER A 48 10.99 -11.99 9.91
N LYS A 49 11.15 -12.74 8.81
CA LYS A 49 12.13 -12.46 7.76
C LYS A 49 11.43 -12.63 6.40
N ILE A 50 11.61 -11.66 5.51
CA ILE A 50 11.01 -11.69 4.17
C ILE A 50 11.48 -12.95 3.42
N GLY A 51 10.52 -13.66 2.82
CA GLY A 51 10.77 -14.85 2.02
C GLY A 51 11.15 -16.11 2.81
N ASP A 52 11.25 -16.04 4.13
CA ASP A 52 11.68 -17.18 4.97
C ASP A 52 10.67 -17.56 6.04
N GLN A 53 10.44 -16.71 7.03
CA GLN A 53 9.59 -17.06 8.16
C GLN A 53 8.74 -15.89 8.66
N SER A 54 7.58 -16.23 9.20
CA SER A 54 6.75 -15.32 9.99
C SER A 54 6.31 -16.00 11.27
N LEU A 55 6.47 -15.32 12.40
CA LEU A 55 5.94 -15.76 13.67
C LEU A 55 4.55 -15.20 13.86
N VAL A 56 3.57 -16.08 14.10
CA VAL A 56 2.17 -15.72 14.35
C VAL A 56 1.73 -16.31 15.67
N LEU A 57 1.35 -15.46 16.60
CA LEU A 57 0.82 -15.86 17.88
C LEU A 57 -0.71 -15.94 17.84
N PRO A 58 -1.34 -17.02 18.35
CA PRO A 58 -0.75 -18.22 18.96
C PRO A 58 -0.37 -19.33 17.96
N MET A 59 -0.41 -19.07 16.65
CA MET A 59 -0.29 -20.09 15.61
C MET A 59 1.15 -20.59 15.39
N GLY A 60 2.13 -20.04 16.09
CA GLY A 60 3.52 -20.45 16.00
C GLY A 60 4.22 -20.00 14.71
N LYS A 61 5.31 -20.69 14.35
CA LYS A 61 6.12 -20.37 13.18
C LYS A 61 5.43 -20.83 11.89
N VAL A 62 5.22 -19.91 10.96
CA VAL A 62 4.63 -20.19 9.65
C VAL A 62 5.68 -19.97 8.57
N LYS A 63 5.89 -20.96 7.70
CA LYS A 63 6.75 -20.83 6.53
C LYS A 63 6.08 -19.94 5.50
N ILE A 64 6.79 -18.91 5.03
CA ILE A 64 6.29 -18.03 3.98
C ILE A 64 6.24 -18.79 2.65
N THR A 65 5.05 -18.93 2.09
CA THR A 65 4.78 -19.55 0.79
C THR A 65 4.55 -18.54 -0.33
N ARG A 66 3.99 -17.37 0.00
CA ARG A 66 3.83 -16.26 -0.95
C ARG A 66 5.01 -15.29 -0.82
N LYS A 67 6.08 -15.56 -1.58
CA LYS A 67 7.26 -14.70 -1.62
C LYS A 67 7.09 -13.58 -2.63
N VAL A 68 7.54 -12.36 -2.27
CA VAL A 68 7.62 -11.22 -3.17
C VAL A 68 8.86 -11.36 -4.04
N LYS A 69 8.70 -11.22 -5.37
CA LYS A 69 9.78 -11.34 -6.36
C LYS A 69 10.24 -9.99 -6.89
N SER A 70 9.32 -9.06 -7.02
CA SER A 70 9.60 -7.70 -7.47
C SER A 70 8.64 -6.69 -6.89
N LEU A 71 9.08 -5.44 -6.83
CA LEU A 71 8.28 -4.28 -6.49
C LEU A 71 8.51 -3.18 -7.54
N ASP A 72 7.46 -2.86 -8.29
CA ASP A 72 7.40 -1.69 -9.16
C ASP A 72 6.70 -0.55 -8.41
N ILE A 73 7.39 0.55 -8.13
CA ILE A 73 6.79 1.75 -7.54
C ILE A 73 6.50 2.73 -8.66
N ILE A 74 5.25 3.16 -8.78
CA ILE A 74 4.80 4.13 -9.78
C ILE A 74 4.33 5.38 -9.06
N LEU A 75 5.17 6.42 -9.08
CA LEU A 75 4.88 7.73 -8.51
C LEU A 75 4.28 8.65 -9.58
N ARG A 76 3.07 9.13 -9.33
CA ARG A 76 2.38 10.08 -10.22
C ARG A 76 2.65 11.50 -9.77
N THR A 77 3.18 12.35 -10.67
CA THR A 77 3.49 13.75 -10.36
C THR A 77 2.86 14.72 -11.35
N CYS A 78 2.47 15.88 -10.84
CA CYS A 78 2.05 17.04 -11.62
C CYS A 78 2.30 18.30 -10.77
N ALA A 79 3.56 18.72 -10.69
CA ALA A 79 3.98 19.81 -9.79
C ALA A 79 3.50 21.19 -10.22
N SER A 80 3.06 21.36 -11.48
CA SER A 80 2.51 22.63 -12.01
C SER A 80 1.06 22.89 -11.59
N VAL A 81 0.34 21.88 -11.11
CA VAL A 81 -1.09 22.02 -10.74
C VAL A 81 -1.23 22.27 -9.25
N ASN A 82 -1.99 23.28 -8.88
CA ASN A 82 -2.14 23.64 -7.48
C ASN A 82 -2.98 22.65 -6.67
N MET A 83 -4.15 22.27 -7.08
CA MET A 83 -4.97 21.18 -6.50
C MET A 83 -6.15 20.85 -7.40
N LEU A 84 -6.58 19.59 -7.42
CA LEU A 84 -7.76 19.16 -8.17
C LEU A 84 -9.07 19.66 -7.54
N SER A 85 -9.15 19.73 -6.21
CA SER A 85 -10.29 20.27 -5.48
C SER A 85 -9.91 21.57 -4.80
N GLN A 86 -10.46 22.68 -5.26
CA GLN A 86 -10.13 24.03 -4.82
C GLN A 86 -10.51 24.35 -3.36
N SER A 87 -11.32 23.54 -2.71
CA SER A 87 -11.79 23.79 -1.34
C SER A 87 -10.87 23.31 -0.23
N LYS A 88 -9.75 22.64 -0.55
CA LYS A 88 -8.99 21.90 0.45
C LYS A 88 -7.55 22.40 0.59
N LYS A 89 -7.31 23.08 1.71
CA LYS A 89 -5.99 23.66 2.01
C LYS A 89 -4.95 22.57 2.30
N ARG A 90 -3.72 22.80 1.85
CA ARG A 90 -2.53 22.03 2.26
C ARG A 90 -2.17 22.39 3.70
N ILE A 91 -1.62 21.43 4.45
CA ILE A 91 -1.23 21.65 5.85
C ILE A 91 -0.12 22.69 5.95
N PHE A 92 0.88 22.60 5.09
CA PHE A 92 2.03 23.50 5.09
C PHE A 92 1.90 24.52 3.96
N LYS A 93 2.34 25.75 4.21
CA LYS A 93 2.50 26.80 3.20
C LYS A 93 3.69 26.47 2.27
N SER A 94 3.60 25.34 1.59
CA SER A 94 4.62 24.84 0.67
C SER A 94 4.06 24.69 -0.73
N THR A 95 4.89 24.83 -1.73
CA THR A 95 4.51 24.68 -3.14
C THR A 95 4.25 23.20 -3.48
N LYS A 96 3.53 22.92 -4.54
CA LYS A 96 3.21 21.55 -4.96
C LYS A 96 4.48 20.73 -5.25
N ASP A 97 5.50 21.35 -5.83
CA ASP A 97 6.79 20.71 -6.10
C ASP A 97 7.51 20.27 -4.82
N GLN A 98 7.37 21.03 -3.72
CA GLN A 98 7.92 20.62 -2.43
C GLN A 98 7.21 19.38 -1.86
N TYR A 99 5.89 19.27 -2.03
CA TYR A 99 5.14 18.06 -1.67
C TYR A 99 5.62 16.86 -2.49
N SER A 100 5.69 16.99 -3.81
CA SER A 100 6.15 15.92 -4.70
C SER A 100 7.58 15.48 -4.39
N LEU A 101 8.49 16.42 -4.11
CA LEU A 101 9.86 16.12 -3.69
C LEU A 101 9.90 15.39 -2.34
N LYS A 102 9.09 15.80 -1.36
CA LYS A 102 9.01 15.12 -0.06
C LYS A 102 8.45 13.71 -0.17
N THR A 103 7.46 13.50 -1.02
CA THR A 103 6.96 12.16 -1.33
C THR A 103 8.08 11.28 -1.88
N LEU A 104 8.81 11.76 -2.90
CA LEU A 104 9.93 11.01 -3.47
C LEU A 104 11.02 10.71 -2.44
N ILE A 105 11.43 11.72 -1.64
CA ILE A 105 12.47 11.56 -0.61
C ILE A 105 12.02 10.55 0.44
N SER A 106 10.78 10.64 0.92
CA SER A 106 10.26 9.70 1.91
C SER A 106 10.21 8.26 1.42
N LEU A 107 9.84 8.04 0.16
CA LEU A 107 9.92 6.73 -0.49
C LEU A 107 11.35 6.20 -0.51
N ILE A 108 12.30 7.02 -0.96
CA ILE A 108 13.72 6.66 -1.04
C ILE A 108 14.28 6.37 0.35
N ASN A 109 13.96 7.19 1.34
CA ASN A 109 14.38 6.95 2.72
C ASN A 109 13.84 5.61 3.25
N SER A 110 12.58 5.31 2.97
CA SER A 110 11.96 4.05 3.38
C SER A 110 12.58 2.83 2.66
N ILE A 111 12.93 2.95 1.40
CA ILE A 111 13.65 1.93 0.64
C ILE A 111 15.07 1.72 1.22
N ASN A 112 15.77 2.82 1.47
CA ASN A 112 17.16 2.79 1.94
C ASN A 112 17.29 2.33 3.40
N ASN A 113 16.22 2.37 4.19
CA ASN A 113 16.20 1.96 5.60
C ASN A 113 16.59 0.49 5.79
N ASN A 114 16.20 -0.37 4.84
CA ASN A 114 16.58 -1.78 4.86
C ASN A 114 16.87 -2.29 3.44
N LYS A 115 18.02 -1.88 2.89
CA LYS A 115 18.45 -2.29 1.53
C LYS A 115 18.58 -3.80 1.36
N LYS A 116 18.90 -4.55 2.43
CA LYS A 116 19.11 -6.00 2.38
C LYS A 116 17.88 -6.78 1.90
N ILE A 117 16.67 -6.26 2.13
CA ILE A 117 15.45 -6.93 1.63
C ILE A 117 15.40 -6.99 0.10
N PHE A 118 16.08 -6.05 -0.58
CA PHE A 118 16.10 -5.96 -2.04
C PHE A 118 17.22 -6.77 -2.70
N GLU A 119 18.03 -7.51 -1.94
CA GLU A 119 19.00 -8.46 -2.52
C GLU A 119 18.29 -9.56 -3.33
N ASN A 120 17.07 -9.94 -2.91
CA ASN A 120 16.25 -10.97 -3.54
C ASN A 120 14.96 -10.45 -4.17
N ILE A 121 14.70 -9.15 -4.10
CA ILE A 121 13.50 -8.51 -4.65
C ILE A 121 13.93 -7.46 -5.67
N LYS A 122 13.55 -7.65 -6.93
CA LYS A 122 13.79 -6.65 -7.98
C LYS A 122 13.00 -5.38 -7.66
N LEU A 123 13.68 -4.24 -7.60
CA LEU A 123 13.05 -2.95 -7.33
C LEU A 123 13.18 -2.02 -8.53
N LYS A 124 12.06 -1.40 -8.91
CA LYS A 124 12.00 -0.34 -9.92
C LYS A 124 11.12 0.81 -9.43
N LEU A 125 11.57 2.05 -9.66
CA LEU A 125 10.78 3.25 -9.43
C LEU A 125 10.58 4.01 -10.73
N THR A 126 9.32 4.20 -11.12
CA THR A 126 8.94 4.98 -12.31
C THR A 126 8.17 6.22 -11.84
N ILE A 127 8.61 7.40 -12.24
CA ILE A 127 7.84 8.63 -12.08
C ILE A 127 7.10 8.88 -13.39
N ILE A 128 5.76 9.05 -13.33
CA ILE A 128 4.97 9.53 -14.46
C ILE A 128 4.64 10.99 -14.20
N ASP A 129 5.23 11.86 -14.98
CA ASP A 129 5.10 13.30 -14.80
C ASP A 129 4.24 13.96 -15.87
N HIS A 130 3.42 14.91 -15.45
CA HIS A 130 2.67 15.79 -16.34
C HIS A 130 3.02 17.26 -16.11
N ASN A 131 3.72 17.85 -17.06
CA ASN A 131 4.01 19.28 -17.14
C ASN A 131 4.71 19.90 -15.92
N SER A 132 5.48 19.14 -15.14
CA SER A 132 6.33 19.75 -14.11
C SER A 132 7.45 20.57 -14.75
N GLU A 133 7.82 21.68 -14.10
CA GLU A 133 8.92 22.55 -14.58
C GLU A 133 10.24 21.76 -14.73
N LYS A 134 11.03 22.08 -15.73
CA LYS A 134 12.32 21.43 -16.03
C LYS A 134 13.23 21.37 -14.79
N LYS A 135 13.23 22.43 -13.95
CA LYS A 135 14.02 22.47 -12.70
C LYS A 135 13.62 21.37 -11.71
N ILE A 136 12.33 21.01 -11.64
CA ILE A 136 11.83 19.96 -10.74
C ILE A 136 12.20 18.59 -11.28
N ILE A 137 12.01 18.37 -12.58
CA ILE A 137 12.44 17.13 -13.25
C ILE A 137 13.95 16.92 -13.08
N HIS A 138 14.75 17.99 -13.15
CA HIS A 138 16.18 17.90 -12.89
C HIS A 138 16.49 17.47 -11.44
N LYS A 139 15.77 18.03 -10.45
CA LYS A 139 15.90 17.60 -9.05
C LYS A 139 15.55 16.13 -8.88
N PHE A 140 14.43 15.65 -9.47
CA PHE A 140 14.07 14.23 -9.44
C PHE A 140 15.19 13.35 -10.04
N LYS A 141 15.70 13.69 -11.22
CA LYS A 141 16.82 12.97 -11.86
C LYS A 141 18.04 12.91 -10.96
N LYS A 142 18.43 14.04 -10.33
CA LYS A 142 19.59 14.12 -9.42
C LYS A 142 19.44 13.22 -8.20
N ILE A 143 18.23 13.14 -7.64
CA ILE A 143 17.92 12.28 -6.49
C ILE A 143 17.96 10.81 -6.91
N LEU A 144 17.31 10.44 -8.03
CA LEU A 144 17.19 9.07 -8.52
C LEU A 144 18.54 8.50 -8.97
N LYS A 145 19.42 9.30 -9.59
CA LYS A 145 20.75 8.87 -10.05
C LYS A 145 21.62 8.27 -8.92
N LYS A 146 21.37 8.65 -7.67
CA LYS A 146 22.14 8.22 -6.50
C LYS A 146 21.66 6.88 -5.90
N GLN A 147 20.59 6.28 -6.46
CA GLN A 147 19.96 5.12 -5.87
C GLN A 147 20.52 3.81 -6.43
N PHE A 148 20.46 2.74 -5.64
CA PHE A 148 20.95 1.41 -6.01
C PHE A 148 19.97 0.62 -6.90
N PHE A 149 18.75 1.11 -7.10
CA PHE A 149 17.70 0.46 -7.86
C PHE A 149 17.45 1.13 -9.21
N LYS A 150 16.79 0.42 -10.12
CA LYS A 150 16.41 0.98 -11.43
C LYS A 150 15.34 2.06 -11.27
N SER A 151 15.54 3.19 -11.94
CA SER A 151 14.58 4.28 -11.94
C SER A 151 14.46 4.96 -13.28
N GLU A 152 13.27 5.45 -13.61
CA GLU A 152 13.00 6.21 -14.83
C GLU A 152 11.96 7.30 -14.59
N ILE A 153 11.99 8.34 -15.42
CA ILE A 153 10.96 9.38 -15.47
C ILE A 153 10.33 9.34 -16.86
N LYS A 154 9.02 9.15 -16.91
CA LYS A 154 8.21 9.12 -18.13
C LYS A 154 7.29 10.32 -18.16
N SER A 155 7.16 10.95 -19.32
CA SER A 155 6.10 11.93 -19.52
C SER A 155 4.74 11.26 -19.66
N LEU A 156 3.71 11.92 -19.16
CA LEU A 156 2.34 11.49 -19.36
C LEU A 156 1.96 11.64 -20.85
N ASN A 157 1.51 10.56 -21.47
CA ASN A 157 0.94 10.60 -22.81
C ASN A 157 -0.55 10.99 -22.74
N ILE A 158 -0.80 12.28 -22.42
CA ILE A 158 -2.15 12.79 -22.20
C ILE A 158 -3.00 12.68 -23.47
N ASP A 159 -2.41 12.90 -24.66
CA ASP A 159 -3.15 12.87 -25.93
C ASP A 159 -3.71 11.49 -26.28
N PHE A 160 -3.03 10.45 -25.86
CA PHE A 160 -3.50 9.07 -26.01
C PHE A 160 -4.64 8.75 -25.03
N TYR A 161 -4.46 9.09 -23.74
CA TYR A 161 -5.40 8.66 -22.70
C TYR A 161 -6.66 9.53 -22.63
N LYS A 162 -6.55 10.86 -22.88
CA LYS A 162 -7.72 11.78 -22.83
C LYS A 162 -8.84 11.41 -23.82
N LYS A 163 -8.50 10.74 -24.93
CA LYS A 163 -9.49 10.31 -25.93
C LYS A 163 -10.54 9.34 -25.38
N LYS A 164 -10.23 8.63 -24.30
CA LYS A 164 -11.12 7.66 -23.65
C LYS A 164 -11.97 8.28 -22.55
N ILE A 165 -11.72 9.53 -22.18
CA ILE A 165 -12.38 10.20 -21.06
C ILE A 165 -13.67 10.85 -21.56
N LYS A 166 -14.80 10.53 -20.92
CA LYS A 166 -16.07 11.22 -21.17
C LYS A 166 -15.99 12.66 -20.73
N LYS A 167 -16.47 13.59 -21.56
CA LYS A 167 -16.41 15.04 -21.29
C LYS A 167 -17.28 15.46 -20.11
N ILE A 168 -18.39 14.76 -19.90
CA ILE A 168 -19.37 15.07 -18.84
C ILE A 168 -19.26 14.01 -17.73
N ASN A 169 -19.16 14.47 -16.50
CA ASN A 169 -19.04 13.63 -15.30
C ASN A 169 -20.39 13.14 -14.76
N GLN A 170 -20.38 12.36 -13.69
CA GLN A 170 -21.58 11.79 -13.06
C GLN A 170 -22.57 12.85 -12.57
N GLN A 171 -22.15 14.09 -12.34
CA GLN A 171 -23.00 15.21 -11.90
C GLN A 171 -23.51 16.08 -13.07
N GLY A 172 -23.26 15.66 -14.32
CA GLY A 172 -23.65 16.43 -15.49
C GLY A 172 -22.76 17.64 -15.78
N LYS A 173 -21.59 17.76 -15.13
CA LYS A 173 -20.65 18.86 -15.31
C LYS A 173 -19.51 18.45 -16.25
N GLU A 174 -18.91 19.44 -16.91
CA GLU A 174 -17.74 19.22 -17.73
C GLU A 174 -16.53 18.82 -16.88
N VAL A 175 -15.77 17.81 -17.33
CA VAL A 175 -14.55 17.33 -16.65
C VAL A 175 -13.45 18.35 -16.86
N THR A 176 -12.86 18.84 -15.79
CA THR A 176 -11.77 19.84 -15.84
C THR A 176 -10.49 19.28 -16.45
N GLN A 177 -9.64 20.16 -17.04
CA GLN A 177 -8.34 19.77 -17.59
C GLN A 177 -7.44 19.10 -16.54
N ASN A 178 -7.48 19.58 -15.30
CA ASN A 178 -6.73 18.98 -14.19
C ASN A 178 -7.22 17.54 -13.90
N GLN A 179 -8.52 17.32 -13.95
CA GLN A 179 -9.09 15.98 -13.75
C GLN A 179 -8.78 15.07 -14.94
N ILE A 180 -8.82 15.56 -16.17
CA ILE A 180 -8.38 14.84 -17.36
C ILE A 180 -6.92 14.40 -17.20
N SER A 181 -6.04 15.28 -16.74
CA SER A 181 -4.65 14.96 -16.45
C SER A 181 -4.53 13.86 -15.39
N ASN A 182 -5.25 13.98 -14.27
CA ASN A 182 -5.26 12.97 -13.22
C ASN A 182 -5.72 11.60 -13.71
N MET A 183 -6.87 11.56 -14.38
CA MET A 183 -7.45 10.33 -14.95
C MET A 183 -6.51 9.68 -15.97
N SER A 184 -5.89 10.49 -16.85
CA SER A 184 -4.91 10.02 -17.82
C SER A 184 -3.66 9.43 -17.14
N ASN A 185 -3.16 10.08 -16.09
CA ASN A 185 -1.99 9.61 -15.34
C ASN A 185 -2.29 8.29 -14.59
N ILE A 186 -3.47 8.18 -13.97
CA ILE A 186 -3.91 6.92 -13.34
C ILE A 186 -3.98 5.80 -14.40
N ASN A 187 -4.55 6.08 -15.58
CA ASN A 187 -4.67 5.09 -16.65
C ASN A 187 -3.29 4.62 -17.14
N GLN A 188 -2.36 5.55 -17.39
CA GLN A 188 -0.98 5.20 -17.75
C GLN A 188 -0.29 4.38 -16.66
N SER A 189 -0.48 4.73 -15.39
CA SER A 189 0.05 4.00 -14.24
C SER A 189 -0.49 2.56 -14.18
N LEU A 190 -1.79 2.38 -14.37
CA LEU A 190 -2.43 1.05 -14.39
C LEU A 190 -1.91 0.19 -15.54
N ASN A 191 -1.69 0.77 -16.73
CA ASN A 191 -1.11 0.07 -17.87
C ASN A 191 0.34 -0.37 -17.60
N LEU A 192 1.14 0.44 -16.91
CA LEU A 192 2.48 0.04 -16.47
C LEU A 192 2.39 -1.07 -15.40
N GLY A 193 1.53 -0.90 -14.40
CA GLY A 193 1.32 -1.91 -13.35
C GLY A 193 0.83 -3.25 -13.86
N LYS A 194 0.03 -3.27 -14.94
CA LYS A 194 -0.39 -4.51 -15.61
C LYS A 194 0.79 -5.34 -16.10
N ASN A 195 1.90 -4.70 -16.45
CA ASN A 195 3.10 -5.30 -17.01
C ASN A 195 4.23 -5.50 -15.99
N CYS A 196 4.02 -5.20 -14.70
CA CYS A 196 5.01 -5.48 -13.65
C CYS A 196 5.27 -7.00 -13.51
N ASP A 197 6.35 -7.38 -12.84
CA ASP A 197 6.67 -8.81 -12.66
C ASP A 197 5.83 -9.44 -11.54
N ASP A 198 5.65 -8.74 -10.39
CA ASP A 198 4.92 -9.27 -9.23
C ASP A 198 4.07 -8.21 -8.53
N LEU A 199 4.65 -7.35 -7.70
CA LEU A 199 3.94 -6.31 -6.97
C LEU A 199 4.10 -4.94 -7.64
N VAL A 200 3.04 -4.13 -7.56
CA VAL A 200 3.07 -2.73 -7.95
C VAL A 200 2.52 -1.86 -6.81
N TYR A 201 3.20 -0.75 -6.56
CA TYR A 201 2.78 0.27 -5.61
C TYR A 201 2.50 1.58 -6.34
N PHE A 202 1.24 1.97 -6.41
CA PHE A 202 0.80 3.25 -6.97
C PHE A 202 0.85 4.32 -5.89
N VAL A 203 1.48 5.46 -6.18
CA VAL A 203 1.69 6.54 -5.21
C VAL A 203 1.33 7.88 -5.81
N GLU A 204 0.56 8.67 -5.08
CA GLU A 204 0.28 10.07 -5.37
C GLU A 204 1.35 10.96 -4.73
N ASP A 205 1.61 12.12 -5.33
CA ASP A 205 2.75 12.98 -5.00
C ASP A 205 2.53 13.89 -3.77
N ASP A 206 1.64 13.51 -2.90
CA ASP A 206 1.31 14.18 -1.62
C ASP A 206 1.25 13.20 -0.43
N TYR A 207 1.78 12.00 -0.59
CA TYR A 207 1.95 11.01 0.49
C TYR A 207 3.38 11.00 1.00
N VAL A 208 3.56 11.22 2.30
CA VAL A 208 4.87 11.12 2.96
C VAL A 208 4.93 9.84 3.78
N HIS A 209 5.94 9.03 3.52
CA HIS A 209 6.11 7.70 4.09
C HIS A 209 6.92 7.74 5.38
N LYS A 210 6.57 6.86 6.34
CA LYS A 210 7.44 6.53 7.46
C LYS A 210 8.68 5.78 6.97
N ILE A 211 9.73 5.81 7.77
CA ILE A 211 11.01 5.20 7.43
C ILE A 211 10.93 3.69 7.19
N ASP A 212 9.99 3.00 7.83
CA ASP A 212 9.77 1.54 7.75
C ASP A 212 8.61 1.15 6.83
N ALA A 213 8.00 2.10 6.10
CA ALA A 213 6.77 1.85 5.34
C ALA A 213 6.89 0.76 4.27
N ILE A 214 7.94 0.81 3.44
CA ILE A 214 8.12 -0.16 2.35
C ILE A 214 8.44 -1.54 2.92
N GLU A 215 9.31 -1.63 3.91
CA GLU A 215 9.62 -2.88 4.62
C GLU A 215 8.36 -3.50 5.21
N GLU A 216 7.57 -2.71 5.95
CA GLU A 216 6.33 -3.20 6.57
C GLU A 216 5.31 -3.70 5.54
N MET A 217 5.13 -2.98 4.42
CA MET A 217 4.21 -3.42 3.36
C MET A 217 4.64 -4.76 2.76
N LEU A 218 5.93 -4.97 2.50
CA LEU A 218 6.43 -6.21 1.95
C LEU A 218 6.26 -7.37 2.94
N PHE A 219 6.63 -7.19 4.21
CA PHE A 219 6.41 -8.19 5.25
C PHE A 219 4.94 -8.54 5.46
N ALA A 220 4.08 -7.52 5.55
CA ALA A 220 2.65 -7.72 5.71
C ALA A 220 2.05 -8.46 4.51
N TYR A 221 2.48 -8.11 3.29
CA TYR A 221 2.04 -8.77 2.07
C TYR A 221 2.36 -10.26 2.10
N GLU A 222 3.63 -10.63 2.29
CA GLU A 222 4.06 -12.04 2.32
C GLU A 222 3.36 -12.84 3.41
N LYS A 223 3.34 -12.29 4.62
CA LYS A 223 2.79 -12.95 5.80
C LYS A 223 1.29 -13.17 5.68
N ILE A 224 0.54 -12.09 5.42
CA ILE A 224 -0.92 -12.14 5.39
C ILE A 224 -1.42 -12.91 4.16
N SER A 225 -0.77 -12.75 2.99
CA SER A 225 -1.09 -13.55 1.82
C SER A 225 -0.86 -15.05 2.04
N THR A 226 0.24 -15.40 2.71
CA THR A 226 0.54 -16.79 3.06
C THR A 226 -0.53 -17.38 3.98
N GLN A 227 -0.96 -16.63 5.00
CA GLN A 227 -1.95 -17.07 5.97
C GLN A 227 -3.35 -17.19 5.38
N THR A 228 -3.74 -16.20 4.59
CA THR A 228 -5.09 -16.11 4.02
C THR A 228 -5.22 -16.83 2.69
N ARG A 229 -4.10 -17.22 2.07
CA ARG A 229 -4.03 -17.77 0.70
C ARG A 229 -4.66 -16.85 -0.34
N LYS A 230 -4.63 -15.54 -0.09
CA LYS A 230 -5.20 -14.51 -0.97
C LYS A 230 -4.13 -13.51 -1.38
N GLU A 231 -4.25 -12.97 -2.58
CA GLU A 231 -3.56 -11.75 -2.96
C GLU A 231 -4.22 -10.56 -2.24
N LEU A 232 -3.47 -9.49 -1.99
CA LEU A 232 -3.90 -8.37 -1.17
C LEU A 232 -3.90 -7.05 -1.92
N ILE A 233 -4.70 -6.11 -1.39
CA ILE A 233 -4.56 -4.68 -1.67
C ILE A 233 -4.18 -4.01 -0.34
N LEU A 234 -3.03 -3.37 -0.27
CA LEU A 234 -2.53 -2.65 0.90
C LEU A 234 -2.64 -1.15 0.67
N CYS A 235 -3.47 -0.48 1.44
CA CYS A 235 -3.58 0.98 1.45
C CYS A 235 -2.77 1.51 2.63
N PRO A 236 -1.70 2.30 2.43
CA PRO A 236 -0.75 2.64 3.50
C PRO A 236 -1.27 3.70 4.46
N ALA A 237 -2.35 4.38 4.12
CA ALA A 237 -2.95 5.44 4.93
C ALA A 237 -4.09 4.91 5.80
N ASP A 238 -4.18 5.42 7.02
CA ASP A 238 -5.25 5.15 7.97
C ASP A 238 -6.08 6.43 8.13
N TYR A 239 -7.25 6.47 7.52
CA TYR A 239 -8.05 7.69 7.45
C TYR A 239 -9.02 7.85 8.60
N PRO A 240 -9.31 9.10 9.06
CA PRO A 240 -10.26 9.36 10.14
C PRO A 240 -11.66 8.78 9.91
N TYR A 241 -12.16 8.76 8.67
CA TYR A 241 -13.51 8.26 8.36
C TYR A 241 -13.68 6.77 8.69
N LEU A 242 -12.59 6.00 8.72
CA LEU A 242 -12.63 4.58 9.09
C LEU A 242 -13.00 4.36 10.56
N TYR A 243 -13.00 5.40 11.37
CA TYR A 243 -13.37 5.38 12.79
C TYR A 243 -14.77 5.95 13.07
N THR A 244 -15.43 6.52 12.07
CA THR A 244 -16.75 7.17 12.23
C THR A 244 -17.92 6.24 11.91
N LYS A 245 -17.67 5.10 11.30
CA LYS A 245 -18.70 4.12 10.94
C LYS A 245 -18.43 2.80 11.65
N LEU A 246 -19.46 2.25 12.28
CA LEU A 246 -19.41 0.89 12.83
C LEU A 246 -19.45 -0.10 11.65
N LYS A 247 -18.30 -0.62 11.28
CA LYS A 247 -18.16 -1.70 10.30
C LYS A 247 -17.36 -2.85 10.89
N ASN A 248 -17.78 -4.06 10.60
CA ASN A 248 -17.01 -5.24 10.96
C ASN A 248 -15.66 -5.22 10.26
N SER A 249 -14.59 -5.19 11.03
CA SER A 249 -13.22 -5.24 10.52
C SER A 249 -12.47 -6.40 11.15
N LYS A 250 -11.74 -7.15 10.35
CA LYS A 250 -10.80 -8.16 10.83
C LYS A 250 -9.45 -7.50 11.08
N ILE A 251 -8.83 -7.81 12.21
CA ILE A 251 -7.49 -7.34 12.55
C ILE A 251 -6.49 -8.44 12.18
N LEU A 252 -5.46 -8.06 11.45
CA LEU A 252 -4.39 -8.93 10.98
C LEU A 252 -3.05 -8.38 11.52
N LEU A 253 -2.11 -9.30 11.78
CA LEU A 253 -0.78 -8.91 12.28
C LEU A 253 0.20 -8.75 11.11
N GLY A 254 0.69 -7.51 10.91
CA GLY A 254 1.86 -7.24 10.09
C GLY A 254 3.16 -7.61 10.80
N ASN A 255 4.24 -6.90 10.52
CA ASN A 255 5.50 -7.05 11.23
C ASN A 255 5.57 -6.16 12.49
N LYS A 256 5.32 -4.86 12.31
CA LYS A 256 5.35 -3.85 13.39
C LYS A 256 3.99 -3.21 13.64
N TYR A 257 3.01 -3.47 12.76
CA TYR A 257 1.70 -2.81 12.75
C TYR A 257 0.58 -3.85 12.77
N HIS A 258 -0.55 -3.45 13.36
CA HIS A 258 -1.81 -4.11 13.09
C HIS A 258 -2.36 -3.61 11.77
N TRP A 259 -2.99 -4.50 11.02
CA TRP A 259 -3.67 -4.20 9.77
C TRP A 259 -5.13 -4.53 9.93
N ARG A 260 -6.01 -3.67 9.46
CA ARG A 260 -7.47 -3.95 9.44
C ARG A 260 -7.99 -4.07 8.03
N THR A 261 -9.03 -4.88 7.86
CA THR A 261 -9.76 -4.94 6.59
C THR A 261 -10.52 -3.65 6.38
N ILE A 262 -10.50 -3.14 5.15
CA ILE A 262 -11.21 -1.94 4.71
C ILE A 262 -11.89 -2.19 3.37
N GLU A 263 -12.91 -1.40 3.06
CA GLU A 263 -13.65 -1.46 1.80
C GLU A 263 -13.51 -0.19 0.95
N GLU A 264 -12.91 0.85 1.50
CA GLU A 264 -12.79 2.17 0.90
C GLU A 264 -11.42 2.76 1.19
N SER A 265 -10.78 3.37 0.19
CA SER A 265 -9.53 4.12 0.29
C SER A 265 -9.33 4.97 -0.96
N LEU A 266 -8.24 5.75 -1.00
CA LEU A 266 -7.86 6.53 -2.17
C LEU A 266 -7.02 5.72 -3.17
N CYS A 267 -6.39 6.40 -4.13
CA CYS A 267 -5.67 5.77 -5.25
C CYS A 267 -4.20 5.46 -4.96
N THR A 268 -3.75 5.59 -3.70
CA THR A 268 -2.42 5.16 -3.26
C THR A 268 -2.52 3.79 -2.60
N PHE A 269 -2.05 2.75 -3.28
CA PHE A 269 -2.13 1.36 -2.81
C PHE A 269 -1.08 0.46 -3.46
N LEU A 270 -0.69 -0.59 -2.73
CA LEU A 270 0.16 -1.68 -3.23
C LEU A 270 -0.70 -2.92 -3.49
N THR A 271 -0.45 -3.58 -4.61
CA THR A 271 -1.13 -4.85 -4.94
C THR A 271 -0.33 -5.70 -5.91
N SER A 272 -0.81 -6.89 -6.24
CA SER A 272 -0.16 -7.78 -7.20
C SER A 272 -0.63 -7.56 -8.63
N LYS A 273 0.23 -7.92 -9.59
CA LYS A 273 -0.12 -8.06 -11.00
C LYS A 273 -1.39 -8.88 -11.22
N LYS A 274 -1.59 -9.92 -10.42
CA LYS A 274 -2.78 -10.79 -10.52
C LYS A 274 -4.06 -10.00 -10.28
N ILE A 275 -4.11 -9.18 -9.22
CA ILE A 275 -5.28 -8.33 -8.91
C ILE A 275 -5.46 -7.26 -9.98
N ILE A 276 -4.38 -6.62 -10.43
CA ILE A 276 -4.49 -5.64 -11.52
C ILE A 276 -5.09 -6.27 -12.77
N ASN A 277 -4.58 -7.42 -13.21
CA ASN A 277 -5.09 -8.10 -14.41
C ASN A 277 -6.54 -8.56 -14.25
N LYS A 278 -6.88 -9.14 -13.09
CA LYS A 278 -8.24 -9.61 -12.77
C LYS A 278 -9.28 -8.50 -12.86
N HIS A 279 -8.94 -7.30 -12.41
CA HIS A 279 -9.86 -6.17 -12.31
C HIS A 279 -9.52 -5.02 -13.27
N PHE A 280 -8.69 -5.25 -14.29
CA PHE A 280 -8.16 -4.19 -15.14
C PHE A 280 -9.24 -3.27 -15.73
N LYS A 281 -10.29 -3.85 -16.32
CA LYS A 281 -11.43 -3.09 -16.87
C LYS A 281 -12.14 -2.23 -15.82
N LYS A 282 -12.25 -2.74 -14.57
CA LYS A 282 -12.88 -2.00 -13.50
C LYS A 282 -11.98 -0.86 -12.99
N PHE A 283 -10.68 -1.09 -12.85
CA PHE A 283 -9.73 -0.04 -12.53
C PHE A 283 -9.73 1.08 -13.57
N THR A 284 -9.66 0.74 -14.86
CA THR A 284 -9.63 1.73 -15.94
C THR A 284 -10.96 2.46 -16.12
N SER A 285 -12.09 1.90 -15.70
CA SER A 285 -13.38 2.60 -15.76
C SER A 285 -13.42 3.89 -14.94
N ALA A 286 -12.63 3.99 -13.85
CA ALA A 286 -12.45 5.24 -13.12
C ALA A 286 -11.70 6.31 -13.93
N CYS A 287 -10.92 5.86 -14.92
CA CYS A 287 -10.15 6.75 -15.80
C CYS A 287 -10.90 7.13 -17.09
N GLU A 288 -12.06 6.56 -17.30
CA GLU A 288 -12.90 6.83 -18.48
C GLU A 288 -14.11 7.72 -18.16
N TYR A 289 -14.54 7.69 -16.91
CA TYR A 289 -15.69 8.45 -16.42
C TYR A 289 -15.42 8.95 -15.00
N GLU A 290 -15.59 10.27 -14.78
CA GLU A 290 -15.43 10.86 -13.45
C GLU A 290 -16.64 10.53 -12.57
N HIS A 291 -16.41 9.71 -11.56
CA HIS A 291 -17.39 9.31 -10.57
C HIS A 291 -17.42 10.24 -9.34
N PHE A 292 -18.47 10.14 -8.54
CA PHE A 292 -18.56 10.75 -7.21
C PHE A 292 -19.01 9.71 -6.18
N PRO A 293 -18.14 9.36 -5.20
CA PRO A 293 -16.73 9.75 -5.14
C PRO A 293 -15.94 9.20 -6.33
N PHE A 294 -14.83 9.86 -6.67
CA PHE A 294 -13.97 9.48 -7.81
C PHE A 294 -13.51 8.01 -7.71
N GLU A 295 -13.20 7.55 -6.52
CA GLU A 295 -12.71 6.20 -6.21
C GLU A 295 -13.79 5.11 -6.23
N LYS A 296 -15.04 5.42 -6.56
CA LYS A 296 -16.15 4.45 -6.56
C LYS A 296 -15.84 3.12 -7.28
N PRO A 297 -15.21 3.09 -8.47
CA PRO A 297 -14.81 1.84 -9.11
C PRO A 297 -13.73 1.07 -8.33
N PHE A 298 -12.80 1.77 -7.67
CA PHE A 298 -11.78 1.18 -6.79
C PHE A 298 -12.43 0.57 -5.55
N HIS A 299 -13.36 1.27 -4.89
CA HIS A 299 -14.09 0.75 -3.74
C HIS A 299 -14.84 -0.55 -4.06
N GLN A 300 -15.35 -0.71 -5.27
CA GLN A 300 -15.99 -1.96 -5.69
C GLN A 300 -14.98 -3.13 -5.80
N ILE A 301 -13.71 -2.83 -6.08
CA ILE A 301 -12.63 -3.83 -6.07
C ILE A 301 -12.21 -4.11 -4.63
N TYR A 302 -12.01 -3.07 -3.80
CA TYR A 302 -11.62 -3.20 -2.40
C TYR A 302 -12.61 -4.05 -1.59
N LYS A 303 -13.93 -3.97 -1.90
CA LYS A 303 -14.97 -4.81 -1.30
C LYS A 303 -14.90 -6.29 -1.73
N LYS A 304 -14.38 -6.58 -2.93
CA LYS A 304 -14.30 -7.94 -3.48
C LYS A 304 -13.01 -8.66 -3.10
N GLU A 305 -11.93 -7.90 -2.96
CA GLU A 305 -10.61 -8.43 -2.62
C GLU A 305 -10.29 -8.20 -1.15
N LEU A 306 -9.24 -8.86 -0.66
CA LEU A 306 -8.75 -8.58 0.69
C LEU A 306 -7.97 -7.28 0.70
N CYS A 307 -8.66 -6.18 0.99
CA CYS A 307 -8.08 -4.85 1.11
C CYS A 307 -7.83 -4.53 2.58
N ILE A 308 -6.63 -4.06 2.91
CA ILE A 308 -6.20 -3.79 4.29
C ILE A 308 -5.46 -2.46 4.41
N SER A 309 -5.54 -1.88 5.61
CA SER A 309 -4.87 -0.63 5.98
C SER A 309 -4.18 -0.80 7.34
N PRO A 310 -2.97 -0.24 7.55
CA PRO A 310 -2.25 -0.36 8.81
C PRO A 310 -2.80 0.59 9.88
N MET A 311 -2.66 0.21 11.14
CA MET A 311 -2.97 1.03 12.30
C MET A 311 -1.73 1.15 13.19
N PRO A 312 -1.19 2.37 13.38
CA PRO A 312 -1.46 3.61 12.65
C PRO A 312 -0.89 3.60 11.22
N ALA A 313 -1.24 4.63 10.42
CA ALA A 313 -0.75 4.77 9.05
C ALA A 313 0.78 4.68 8.93
N ILE A 314 1.25 4.14 7.81
CA ILE A 314 2.67 4.11 7.42
C ILE A 314 3.01 5.10 6.33
N ALA A 315 1.98 5.66 5.66
CA ALA A 315 2.10 6.84 4.83
C ALA A 315 0.95 7.81 5.11
N VAL A 316 1.23 9.10 5.12
CA VAL A 316 0.28 10.15 5.46
C VAL A 316 -0.03 10.98 4.23
N HIS A 317 -1.30 11.16 3.94
CA HIS A 317 -1.81 12.05 2.90
C HIS A 317 -1.84 13.49 3.42
N TYR A 318 -1.09 14.40 2.78
CA TYR A 318 -0.91 15.77 3.26
C TYR A 318 -1.82 16.81 2.59
N THR A 319 -2.75 16.36 1.78
CA THR A 319 -3.82 17.20 1.23
C THR A 319 -5.18 16.77 1.76
N ASN A 320 -6.22 17.53 1.48
CA ASN A 320 -7.57 17.22 1.94
C ASN A 320 -7.75 17.14 3.47
N ILE A 321 -6.92 17.85 4.23
CA ILE A 321 -6.85 17.78 5.70
C ILE A 321 -8.18 18.08 6.41
N ASN A 322 -9.04 18.87 5.79
CA ASN A 322 -10.36 19.23 6.32
C ASN A 322 -11.47 18.25 5.86
N SER A 323 -11.10 17.13 5.29
CA SER A 323 -12.04 16.11 4.84
C SER A 323 -11.95 14.85 5.70
N ILE A 324 -12.88 13.94 5.50
CA ILE A 324 -12.86 12.60 6.09
C ILE A 324 -11.61 11.79 5.67
N TYR A 325 -10.92 12.19 4.61
CA TYR A 325 -9.64 11.65 4.13
C TYR A 325 -8.44 12.49 4.60
N GLY A 326 -8.62 13.21 5.71
CA GLY A 326 -7.58 14.06 6.30
C GLY A 326 -6.44 13.29 6.94
N LEU A 327 -5.79 13.96 7.90
CA LEU A 327 -4.63 13.40 8.57
C LEU A 327 -4.96 12.13 9.34
N SER A 328 -4.10 11.16 9.20
CA SER A 328 -4.16 9.89 9.93
C SER A 328 -4.07 10.14 11.44
N PRO A 329 -4.90 9.44 12.26
CA PRO A 329 -4.79 9.50 13.72
C PRO A 329 -3.43 8.98 14.20
N PHE A 330 -3.02 9.44 15.40
CA PHE A 330 -1.84 8.95 16.12
C PHE A 330 -0.50 9.12 15.37
N ILE A 331 -0.42 10.07 14.43
CA ILE A 331 0.81 10.36 13.70
C ILE A 331 1.25 11.80 13.95
N ASP A 332 2.49 11.97 14.40
CA ASP A 332 3.14 13.29 14.38
C ASP A 332 3.53 13.65 12.94
N TYR A 333 2.58 14.20 12.21
CA TYR A 333 2.73 14.60 10.82
C TYR A 333 3.75 15.72 10.63
N LYS A 334 3.92 16.61 11.65
CA LYS A 334 4.92 17.68 11.59
C LYS A 334 6.34 17.12 11.65
N LYS A 335 6.58 16.17 12.55
CA LYS A 335 7.86 15.45 12.66
C LYS A 335 8.14 14.65 11.39
N LEU A 336 7.14 13.94 10.87
CA LEU A 336 7.28 13.16 9.64
C LEU A 336 7.66 14.05 8.44
N TRP A 337 7.04 15.24 8.31
CA TRP A 337 7.37 16.21 7.29
C TRP A 337 8.80 16.76 7.45
N LYS A 338 9.22 17.09 8.68
CA LYS A 338 10.57 17.60 8.98
C LYS A 338 11.65 16.56 8.71
N ASN A 339 11.42 15.29 9.02
CA ASN A 339 12.41 14.23 8.85
C ASN A 339 12.72 13.94 7.37
N ASN A 340 11.81 14.25 6.47
CA ASN A 340 12.01 14.12 5.02
C ASN A 340 12.45 15.46 4.40
N LYS A 341 13.61 15.98 4.86
CA LYS A 341 14.19 17.22 4.35
C LYS A 341 14.62 17.08 2.88
N LEU A 342 14.49 18.19 2.16
CA LEU A 342 14.97 18.34 0.80
C LEU A 342 16.51 18.44 0.76
#